data_19ac8ec97a63d19a2900bcdcb98affeb
#
_entry.id   19ac8ec97a63d19a2900bcdcb98affeb
#
_cell.length_a   1.000
_cell.length_b   1.000
_cell.length_c   1.000
_cell.angle_alpha   90.00
_cell.angle_beta   90.00
_cell.angle_gamma   90.00
#
_symmetry.space_group_name_H-M   'P 1'
#
loop_
_entity.id
_entity.type
_entity.pdbx_description
1 polymer ?
#
loop_
_entity_poly.entity_id
_entity_poly.type
_entity_poly.pdbx_seq_one_letter_code
_entity_poly.pdbx_strand_id
1 'polypeptide(L)'
;TIAVTAEPGTGRDPWPKDKKMHAEWQLGLSVMNREGEFSPTLYHPVLGEKNSLMNVGDSLSFSFRYTIQKADWYAVLKHTINDIYRFTDFLRLKQTKYSLTQRLYDMHAYLTNDSTSKWHNLVYKGVTIGAQDYLGGVYDSEKDAMKNSDYGAMWMLAKLTDDPRLTQKRLPNALNFKLMQQHAEEDFLCGSSAGQYYLYKSKRFTEEWGPYTEPIATTYYMLMDMGNILLFEPQQKELKQHVKLAADRLLEWMKPNGQWEVAYENKTLKPTFTDITDLRPTFYGLLIAYEILKDKKYLQAAIQGADWYVENAVKKGHFLGVCGDTRFVPDFATAQSAQALLELYNVTKNEKYKEAAISTAKIYTASVYTHPIPTSVVKQVKGIERKDWEISQVGLSFEHGGVAGSANHRGPILLASHAGMFVRMYRLTKDSLFLNMARAAAIGRDAFVDFKTGVASYYWDSMNNGAGPYPHHAWWQVGWITDYLLSEISLRSNGGITYPGGFITPKVGPHLTYGFTSGMVFGTKADLIMRPGLFKLDNPYIEYMAALNEKEKTVFLILLNNDDEKQTSLIEMDTKCLFSGKKIRVKNVASLNNQGHSTLVDGVENWNVTIDAYGLTVLKIKYK
;
A
#
# COMPACT_ATOMS: atom_id res chain seq x y z
N THR A 1 0.61 -29.07 -13.92
CA THR A 1 1.77 -28.24 -13.56
C THR A 1 2.83 -29.08 -12.89
N ILE A 2 4.09 -28.78 -13.22
CA ILE A 2 5.28 -29.30 -12.52
C ILE A 2 5.95 -28.12 -11.83
N ALA A 3 6.30 -28.24 -10.56
CA ALA A 3 7.05 -27.24 -9.82
C ALA A 3 8.26 -27.83 -9.13
N VAL A 4 9.32 -27.06 -9.05
CA VAL A 4 10.52 -27.34 -8.25
C VAL A 4 10.54 -26.34 -7.12
N THR A 5 10.67 -26.85 -5.90
CA THR A 5 10.55 -26.06 -4.68
C THR A 5 11.72 -26.36 -3.75
N ALA A 6 12.31 -25.33 -3.16
CA ALA A 6 13.32 -25.50 -2.12
C ALA A 6 12.73 -26.19 -0.89
N GLU A 7 13.54 -26.99 -0.19
CA GLU A 7 13.13 -27.52 1.12
C GLU A 7 12.87 -26.38 2.10
N PRO A 8 11.85 -26.50 2.99
CA PRO A 8 11.68 -25.59 4.10
C PRO A 8 12.96 -25.41 4.90
N GLY A 9 13.33 -24.18 5.21
CA GLY A 9 14.60 -23.88 5.89
C GLY A 9 15.81 -23.67 4.98
N THR A 10 15.73 -24.07 3.71
CA THR A 10 16.72 -23.69 2.71
C THR A 10 16.48 -22.25 2.30
N GLY A 11 17.46 -21.42 2.36
CA GLY A 11 17.35 -20.04 1.99
C GLY A 11 18.59 -19.26 2.37
N ARG A 12 18.49 -17.97 2.32
CA ARG A 12 19.51 -17.06 2.83
C ARG A 12 19.04 -16.42 4.12
N ASP A 13 19.98 -16.18 5.02
CA ASP A 13 19.78 -15.20 6.07
C ASP A 13 20.14 -13.83 5.48
N PRO A 14 19.19 -12.92 5.32
CA PRO A 14 19.43 -11.65 4.65
C PRO A 14 20.30 -10.68 5.47
N TRP A 15 20.74 -11.05 6.65
CA TRP A 15 21.53 -10.22 7.56
C TRP A 15 23.01 -10.46 7.50
N PRO A 16 23.66 -9.48 8.09
CA PRO A 16 24.07 -8.19 7.54
C PRO A 16 25.19 -8.37 6.53
N LYS A 17 25.76 -9.59 6.45
CA LYS A 17 26.81 -9.95 5.50
C LYS A 17 26.29 -10.09 4.08
N ASP A 18 25.03 -10.43 3.96
CA ASP A 18 24.31 -10.63 2.72
C ASP A 18 24.06 -9.32 1.93
N LYS A 19 24.19 -8.23 2.58
CA LYS A 19 23.75 -6.91 2.16
C LYS A 19 24.07 -6.51 0.71
N LYS A 20 25.21 -6.95 0.18
CA LYS A 20 25.68 -6.50 -1.13
C LYS A 20 25.90 -7.63 -2.12
N MET A 21 26.19 -8.79 -1.65
CA MET A 21 26.88 -9.80 -2.44
C MET A 21 26.19 -11.16 -2.47
N HIS A 22 25.09 -11.32 -1.73
CA HIS A 22 24.41 -12.61 -1.66
C HIS A 22 25.31 -13.75 -1.16
N ALA A 23 26.31 -13.43 -0.35
CA ALA A 23 27.41 -14.32 0.03
C ALA A 23 26.98 -15.56 0.82
N GLU A 24 25.78 -15.54 1.37
CA GLU A 24 25.23 -16.65 2.17
C GLU A 24 24.10 -17.40 1.42
N TRP A 25 23.91 -17.15 0.13
CA TRP A 25 22.89 -17.85 -0.63
C TRP A 25 23.24 -19.32 -0.81
N GLN A 26 22.32 -20.17 -0.38
CA GLN A 26 22.48 -21.61 -0.48
C GLN A 26 21.94 -22.18 -1.79
N LEU A 27 21.01 -21.45 -2.43
CA LEU A 27 20.29 -21.93 -3.58
C LEU A 27 20.14 -20.82 -4.61
N GLY A 28 20.39 -21.15 -5.86
CA GLY A 28 20.11 -20.28 -7.01
C GLY A 28 18.90 -20.76 -7.79
N LEU A 29 18.13 -19.81 -8.29
CA LEU A 29 16.99 -20.03 -9.18
C LEU A 29 17.11 -19.13 -10.39
N SER A 30 16.97 -19.71 -11.57
CA SER A 30 16.82 -19.01 -12.84
C SER A 30 15.52 -19.42 -13.49
N VAL A 31 14.80 -18.47 -14.08
CA VAL A 31 13.52 -18.70 -14.77
C VAL A 31 13.72 -18.78 -16.29
N MET A 32 14.71 -18.08 -16.80
CA MET A 32 15.02 -17.98 -18.23
C MET A 32 16.49 -18.31 -18.50
N ASN A 33 16.77 -18.80 -19.71
CA ASN A 33 18.12 -18.90 -20.24
C ASN A 33 18.60 -17.53 -20.77
N ARG A 34 19.82 -17.50 -21.31
CA ARG A 34 20.42 -16.25 -21.86
C ARG A 34 19.73 -15.76 -23.12
N GLU A 35 19.05 -16.62 -23.84
CA GLU A 35 18.27 -16.33 -25.04
C GLU A 35 16.87 -15.78 -24.69
N GLY A 36 16.52 -15.72 -23.40
CA GLY A 36 15.21 -15.26 -22.94
C GLY A 36 14.12 -16.33 -23.01
N GLU A 37 14.47 -17.59 -23.28
CA GLU A 37 13.54 -18.69 -23.31
C GLU A 37 13.25 -19.19 -21.88
N PHE A 38 12.02 -19.63 -21.65
CA PHE A 38 11.60 -20.17 -20.37
C PHE A 38 12.37 -21.46 -20.04
N SER A 39 13.26 -21.39 -19.08
CA SER A 39 14.13 -22.50 -18.65
C SER A 39 14.31 -22.45 -17.13
N PRO A 40 13.28 -22.84 -16.35
CA PRO A 40 13.37 -22.82 -14.90
C PRO A 40 14.48 -23.77 -14.43
N THR A 41 15.47 -23.21 -13.79
CA THR A 41 16.64 -23.96 -13.31
C THR A 41 16.88 -23.65 -11.83
N LEU A 42 17.09 -24.68 -11.06
CA LEU A 42 17.50 -24.61 -9.66
C LEU A 42 18.89 -25.20 -9.55
N TYR A 43 19.81 -24.50 -8.89
CA TYR A 43 21.19 -24.95 -8.74
C TYR A 43 21.75 -24.68 -7.36
N HIS A 44 22.65 -25.55 -6.93
CA HIS A 44 23.35 -25.52 -5.67
C HIS A 44 24.77 -26.08 -5.87
N PRO A 45 25.81 -25.44 -5.35
CA PRO A 45 25.83 -24.11 -4.73
C PRO A 45 25.57 -22.99 -5.75
N VAL A 46 25.32 -21.78 -5.24
CA VAL A 46 25.24 -20.60 -6.11
C VAL A 46 26.63 -20.28 -6.64
N LEU A 47 26.79 -20.26 -7.96
CA LEU A 47 28.09 -20.04 -8.60
C LEU A 47 28.62 -18.64 -8.26
N GLY A 48 29.90 -18.59 -7.91
CA GLY A 48 30.58 -17.37 -7.47
C GLY A 48 30.45 -17.08 -5.99
N GLU A 49 29.58 -17.77 -5.27
CA GLU A 49 29.46 -17.69 -3.82
C GLU A 49 30.54 -18.55 -3.11
N LYS A 50 30.78 -18.26 -1.83
CA LYS A 50 31.80 -18.94 -1.02
C LYS A 50 31.69 -20.47 -1.07
N ASN A 51 30.45 -20.97 -1.04
CA ASN A 51 30.18 -22.41 -1.05
C ASN A 51 30.38 -23.09 -2.43
N SER A 52 30.65 -22.30 -3.49
CA SER A 52 30.95 -22.85 -4.81
C SER A 52 32.43 -23.28 -5.00
N LEU A 53 33.28 -22.98 -4.03
CA LEU A 53 34.67 -23.42 -4.04
C LEU A 53 34.76 -24.80 -3.36
N MET A 54 35.15 -25.81 -4.12
CA MET A 54 35.34 -27.19 -3.65
C MET A 54 36.75 -27.65 -3.90
N ASN A 55 37.32 -28.36 -2.93
CA ASN A 55 38.60 -29.02 -3.05
C ASN A 55 38.42 -30.46 -3.53
N VAL A 56 39.53 -31.09 -3.94
CA VAL A 56 39.51 -32.51 -4.30
C VAL A 56 39.14 -33.33 -3.07
N GLY A 57 38.10 -34.14 -3.19
CA GLY A 57 37.57 -34.98 -2.10
C GLY A 57 36.39 -34.38 -1.34
N ASP A 58 36.06 -33.10 -1.56
CA ASP A 58 34.87 -32.51 -0.98
C ASP A 58 33.61 -33.09 -1.63
N SER A 59 32.54 -33.19 -0.84
CA SER A 59 31.21 -33.56 -1.31
C SER A 59 30.18 -32.51 -0.90
N LEU A 60 29.21 -32.30 -1.75
CA LEU A 60 28.12 -31.38 -1.52
C LEU A 60 26.79 -32.10 -1.73
N SER A 61 25.85 -31.93 -0.82
CA SER A 61 24.50 -32.47 -0.95
C SER A 61 23.48 -31.41 -0.62
N PHE A 62 22.35 -31.47 -1.30
CA PHE A 62 21.20 -30.61 -1.02
C PHE A 62 19.90 -31.33 -1.37
N SER A 63 18.79 -30.84 -0.85
CA SER A 63 17.47 -31.40 -1.08
C SER A 63 16.55 -30.34 -1.67
N PHE A 64 15.66 -30.78 -2.54
CA PHE A 64 14.58 -29.98 -3.10
C PHE A 64 13.38 -30.87 -3.38
N ARG A 65 12.22 -30.25 -3.65
CA ARG A 65 10.97 -30.97 -3.91
C ARG A 65 10.51 -30.80 -5.34
N TYR A 66 10.02 -31.87 -5.92
CA TYR A 66 9.20 -31.85 -7.10
C TYR A 66 7.74 -31.97 -6.71
N THR A 67 6.90 -31.09 -7.24
CA THR A 67 5.44 -31.21 -7.18
C THR A 67 4.92 -31.45 -8.58
N ILE A 68 4.17 -32.55 -8.77
CA ILE A 68 3.52 -32.88 -10.04
C ILE A 68 2.02 -32.99 -9.76
N GLN A 69 1.24 -32.04 -10.27
CA GLN A 69 -0.20 -31.99 -10.09
C GLN A 69 -0.94 -31.74 -11.41
N LYS A 70 -2.08 -32.42 -11.59
CA LYS A 70 -3.03 -32.10 -12.65
C LYS A 70 -3.87 -30.89 -12.23
N ALA A 71 -3.23 -29.73 -12.16
CA ALA A 71 -3.81 -28.48 -11.72
C ALA A 71 -3.13 -27.31 -12.43
N ASP A 72 -3.71 -26.11 -12.32
CA ASP A 72 -3.08 -24.88 -12.79
C ASP A 72 -1.89 -24.46 -11.88
N TRP A 73 -1.16 -23.46 -12.31
CA TRP A 73 0.01 -22.95 -11.58
C TRP A 73 -0.36 -22.41 -10.19
N TYR A 74 -1.54 -21.79 -10.07
CA TYR A 74 -1.95 -21.14 -8.82
C TYR A 74 -2.32 -22.17 -7.75
N ALA A 75 -2.94 -23.27 -8.12
CA ALA A 75 -3.21 -24.38 -7.20
C ALA A 75 -1.90 -24.99 -6.67
N VAL A 76 -0.89 -25.14 -7.54
CA VAL A 76 0.44 -25.63 -7.15
C VAL A 76 1.17 -24.63 -6.28
N LEU A 77 1.08 -23.33 -6.57
CA LEU A 77 1.62 -22.26 -5.71
C LEU A 77 0.98 -22.31 -4.31
N LYS A 78 -0.35 -22.46 -4.23
CA LYS A 78 -1.06 -22.59 -2.94
C LYS A 78 -0.61 -23.81 -2.15
N HIS A 79 -0.44 -24.94 -2.81
CA HIS A 79 0.10 -26.14 -2.19
C HIS A 79 1.50 -25.88 -1.61
N THR A 80 2.38 -25.26 -2.38
CA THR A 80 3.73 -24.91 -1.91
C THR A 80 3.67 -23.99 -0.68
N ILE A 81 2.86 -22.94 -0.73
CA ILE A 81 2.78 -21.95 0.34
C ILE A 81 2.15 -22.52 1.62
N ASN A 82 1.01 -23.22 1.49
CA ASN A 82 0.24 -23.66 2.64
C ASN A 82 0.73 -24.99 3.22
N ASP A 83 1.02 -25.98 2.35
CA ASP A 83 1.27 -27.35 2.79
C ASP A 83 2.77 -27.62 2.96
N ILE A 84 3.63 -27.08 2.09
CA ILE A 84 5.09 -27.27 2.18
C ILE A 84 5.70 -26.23 3.13
N TYR A 85 5.43 -24.93 2.90
CA TYR A 85 6.01 -23.85 3.69
C TYR A 85 5.20 -23.48 4.93
N ARG A 86 3.97 -24.00 5.07
CA ARG A 86 3.11 -23.78 6.26
C ARG A 86 2.99 -22.31 6.61
N PHE A 87 2.70 -21.49 5.63
CA PHE A 87 2.69 -20.02 5.72
C PHE A 87 1.88 -19.47 6.91
N THR A 88 0.79 -20.15 7.31
CA THR A 88 -0.04 -19.75 8.45
C THR A 88 0.68 -19.84 9.79
N ASP A 89 1.74 -20.67 9.90
CA ASP A 89 2.48 -20.78 11.16
C ASP A 89 3.20 -19.46 11.49
N PHE A 90 3.53 -18.65 10.48
CA PHE A 90 4.06 -17.31 10.70
C PHE A 90 3.11 -16.42 11.53
N LEU A 91 1.80 -16.51 11.31
CA LEU A 91 0.82 -15.73 12.04
C LEU A 91 0.77 -16.12 13.53
N ARG A 92 0.99 -17.39 13.86
CA ARG A 92 1.04 -17.90 15.23
C ARG A 92 2.29 -17.51 16.00
N LEU A 93 3.38 -17.21 15.29
CA LEU A 93 4.63 -16.76 15.92
C LEU A 93 4.59 -15.29 16.32
N LYS A 94 3.61 -14.54 15.81
CA LYS A 94 3.51 -13.11 16.05
C LYS A 94 3.39 -12.78 17.53
N GLN A 95 4.24 -11.88 17.98
CA GLN A 95 4.15 -11.23 19.28
C GLN A 95 4.34 -9.73 19.06
N THR A 96 3.25 -8.98 18.92
CA THR A 96 3.35 -7.54 18.68
C THR A 96 3.48 -6.77 19.98
N LYS A 97 4.32 -5.74 19.97
CA LYS A 97 4.44 -4.74 21.06
C LYS A 97 3.72 -3.44 20.71
N TYR A 98 3.26 -3.32 19.47
CA TYR A 98 2.82 -2.05 18.92
C TYR A 98 1.67 -2.23 17.92
N SER A 99 0.51 -1.69 18.25
CA SER A 99 -0.66 -1.81 17.38
C SER A 99 -0.55 -0.91 16.15
N LEU A 100 -1.22 -1.30 15.08
CA LEU A 100 -1.33 -0.48 13.87
C LEU A 100 -2.08 0.84 14.16
N THR A 101 -3.10 0.78 15.02
CA THR A 101 -3.85 1.97 15.44
C THR A 101 -2.96 2.96 16.18
N GLN A 102 -2.11 2.50 17.10
CA GLN A 102 -1.16 3.38 17.79
C GLN A 102 -0.19 4.00 16.80
N ARG A 103 0.28 3.24 15.79
CA ARG A 103 1.13 3.77 14.74
C ARG A 103 0.47 4.91 13.97
N LEU A 104 -0.85 4.85 13.72
CA LEU A 104 -1.56 5.97 13.07
C LEU A 104 -1.48 7.25 13.90
N TYR A 105 -1.66 7.18 15.21
CA TYR A 105 -1.56 8.35 16.10
C TYR A 105 -0.13 8.91 16.19
N ASP A 106 0.87 8.04 16.26
CA ASP A 106 2.25 8.48 16.33
C ASP A 106 2.72 9.07 14.99
N MET A 107 2.30 8.47 13.88
CA MET A 107 2.53 9.07 12.56
C MET A 107 1.80 10.40 12.36
N HIS A 108 0.61 10.58 12.94
CA HIS A 108 -0.04 11.89 12.97
C HIS A 108 0.84 12.93 13.68
N ALA A 109 1.36 12.60 14.88
CA ALA A 109 2.27 13.47 15.60
C ALA A 109 3.56 13.77 14.81
N TYR A 110 4.17 12.73 14.22
CA TYR A 110 5.35 12.84 13.35
C TYR A 110 5.09 13.76 12.14
N LEU A 111 3.99 13.55 11.45
CA LEU A 111 3.64 14.27 10.22
C LEU A 111 3.18 15.70 10.47
N THR A 112 2.70 16.05 11.65
CA THR A 112 2.26 17.41 11.99
C THR A 112 3.34 18.29 12.62
N ASN A 113 4.47 17.71 12.99
CA ASN A 113 5.65 18.43 13.48
C ASN A 113 6.62 18.68 12.32
N ASP A 114 6.97 19.94 12.07
CA ASP A 114 7.83 20.34 10.94
C ASP A 114 9.25 19.76 11.06
N SER A 115 9.78 19.68 12.29
CA SER A 115 11.11 19.15 12.54
C SER A 115 11.25 17.67 12.19
N THR A 116 10.25 16.84 12.54
CA THR A 116 10.27 15.39 12.27
C THR A 116 9.85 15.07 10.85
N SER A 117 8.80 15.71 10.35
CA SER A 117 8.28 15.47 9.00
C SER A 117 9.11 16.10 7.90
N LYS A 118 10.02 17.01 8.24
CA LYS A 118 10.80 17.77 7.25
C LYS A 118 9.91 18.53 6.25
N TRP A 119 8.85 19.12 6.75
CA TRP A 119 7.95 19.92 5.93
C TRP A 119 8.59 21.26 5.55
N HIS A 120 8.56 21.59 4.26
CA HIS A 120 9.04 22.86 3.71
C HIS A 120 7.96 23.57 2.90
N ASN A 121 7.97 24.91 2.95
CA ASN A 121 7.22 25.78 2.06
C ASN A 121 8.20 26.68 1.30
N LEU A 122 7.90 26.93 0.02
CA LEU A 122 8.62 27.91 -0.79
C LEU A 122 7.69 28.57 -1.80
N VAL A 123 8.12 29.70 -2.36
CA VAL A 123 7.39 30.39 -3.43
C VAL A 123 7.90 29.90 -4.78
N TYR A 124 6.99 29.38 -5.61
CA TYR A 124 7.25 28.96 -6.98
C TYR A 124 6.25 29.63 -7.93
N LYS A 125 6.73 30.34 -8.96
CA LYS A 125 5.89 31.09 -9.90
C LYS A 125 4.82 31.97 -9.23
N GLY A 126 5.17 32.60 -8.10
CA GLY A 126 4.27 33.48 -7.33
C GLY A 126 3.30 32.79 -6.37
N VAL A 127 3.31 31.46 -6.29
CA VAL A 127 2.42 30.66 -5.44
C VAL A 127 3.24 29.96 -4.36
N THR A 128 2.74 29.93 -3.11
CA THR A 128 3.35 29.14 -2.05
C THR A 128 3.01 27.66 -2.23
N ILE A 129 4.03 26.84 -2.43
CA ILE A 129 3.93 25.39 -2.50
C ILE A 129 4.55 24.77 -1.26
N GLY A 130 4.06 23.60 -0.83
CA GLY A 130 4.54 22.89 0.36
C GLY A 130 4.61 21.39 0.17
N ALA A 131 5.73 20.81 0.61
CA ALA A 131 5.94 19.37 0.62
C ALA A 131 7.01 18.98 1.64
N GLN A 132 7.25 17.70 1.78
CA GLN A 132 8.32 17.16 2.63
C GLN A 132 9.63 17.07 1.86
N ASP A 133 10.75 17.29 2.53
CA ASP A 133 12.07 17.05 1.95
C ASP A 133 12.23 15.60 1.53
N TYR A 134 12.82 15.41 0.36
CA TYR A 134 13.27 14.14 -0.17
C TYR A 134 14.80 14.11 -0.16
N LEU A 135 15.37 13.40 0.82
CA LEU A 135 16.81 13.37 1.06
C LEU A 135 17.54 12.25 0.29
N GLY A 136 16.81 11.52 -0.54
CA GLY A 136 17.34 10.57 -1.52
C GLY A 136 17.76 11.28 -2.80
N GLY A 137 18.64 10.67 -3.58
CA GLY A 137 18.99 11.19 -4.91
C GLY A 137 17.83 11.02 -5.89
N VAL A 138 17.55 12.04 -6.70
CA VAL A 138 16.80 11.91 -7.94
C VAL A 138 17.85 11.71 -9.05
N TYR A 139 17.59 10.82 -10.01
CA TYR A 139 18.58 10.39 -10.98
C TYR A 139 19.27 11.57 -11.68
N ASP A 140 20.61 11.51 -11.80
CA ASP A 140 21.52 12.53 -12.39
C ASP A 140 21.26 13.97 -11.95
N SER A 141 20.41 14.17 -10.98
CA SER A 141 19.98 15.47 -10.52
C SER A 141 20.44 15.70 -9.11
N GLU A 142 19.98 16.77 -8.59
CA GLU A 142 20.24 17.23 -7.24
C GLU A 142 19.80 16.20 -6.22
N LYS A 143 20.56 16.08 -5.13
CA LYS A 143 20.20 15.20 -4.03
C LYS A 143 19.04 15.75 -3.22
N ASP A 144 18.81 17.07 -3.30
CA ASP A 144 17.85 17.78 -2.47
C ASP A 144 16.62 18.16 -3.31
N ALA A 145 15.51 17.55 -2.95
CA ALA A 145 14.22 17.77 -3.57
C ALA A 145 13.13 17.83 -2.51
N MET A 146 11.93 18.23 -2.88
CA MET A 146 10.75 18.05 -2.05
C MET A 146 9.69 17.27 -2.81
N LYS A 147 8.89 16.50 -2.05
CA LYS A 147 7.85 15.62 -2.58
C LYS A 147 6.73 15.39 -1.57
N ASN A 148 5.50 15.39 -2.04
CA ASN A 148 4.38 14.72 -1.38
C ASN A 148 4.12 13.38 -2.05
N SER A 149 3.55 12.42 -1.33
CA SER A 149 3.42 11.06 -1.86
C SER A 149 1.99 10.53 -1.93
N ASP A 150 1.19 10.72 -0.91
CA ASP A 150 -0.16 10.17 -0.81
C ASP A 150 -1.14 11.28 -0.40
N TYR A 151 -1.69 11.93 -1.40
CA TYR A 151 -2.65 13.02 -1.19
C TYR A 151 -3.96 12.52 -0.59
N GLY A 152 -4.37 11.31 -0.92
CA GLY A 152 -5.52 10.66 -0.30
C GLY A 152 -5.34 10.53 1.20
N ALA A 153 -4.20 10.00 1.66
CA ALA A 153 -3.89 9.87 3.08
C ALA A 153 -3.74 11.26 3.77
N MET A 154 -3.19 12.27 3.08
CA MET A 154 -3.08 13.62 3.62
C MET A 154 -4.47 14.22 3.93
N TRP A 155 -5.39 14.20 2.97
CA TRP A 155 -6.76 14.71 3.16
C TRP A 155 -7.55 13.87 4.15
N MET A 156 -7.42 12.54 4.09
CA MET A 156 -8.01 11.61 5.03
C MET A 156 -7.59 11.92 6.46
N LEU A 157 -6.28 11.97 6.74
CA LEU A 157 -5.76 12.23 8.08
C LEU A 157 -6.22 13.59 8.61
N ALA A 158 -6.20 14.62 7.76
CA ALA A 158 -6.67 15.95 8.12
C ALA A 158 -8.18 15.94 8.50
N LYS A 159 -9.00 15.25 7.73
CA LYS A 159 -10.45 15.12 7.99
C LYS A 159 -10.72 14.32 9.27
N LEU A 160 -10.05 13.18 9.46
CA LEU A 160 -10.27 12.32 10.61
C LEU A 160 -9.81 12.97 11.92
N THR A 161 -8.69 13.69 11.89
CA THR A 161 -8.11 14.33 13.08
C THR A 161 -8.68 15.71 13.37
N ASP A 162 -9.17 16.42 12.35
CA ASP A 162 -9.57 17.83 12.40
C ASP A 162 -8.44 18.75 12.88
N ASP A 163 -7.20 18.40 12.54
CA ASP A 163 -6.01 19.13 12.99
C ASP A 163 -5.78 20.39 12.15
N PRO A 164 -5.81 21.59 12.75
CA PRO A 164 -5.61 22.84 12.02
C PRO A 164 -4.21 23.00 11.41
N ARG A 165 -3.19 22.27 11.92
CA ARG A 165 -1.86 22.25 11.30
C ARG A 165 -1.90 21.59 9.92
N LEU A 166 -2.75 20.59 9.72
CA LEU A 166 -3.00 19.97 8.43
C LEU A 166 -3.96 20.83 7.59
N THR A 167 -5.18 21.06 8.09
CA THR A 167 -6.26 21.67 7.31
C THR A 167 -5.96 23.12 6.90
N GLN A 168 -5.34 23.92 7.77
CA GLN A 168 -5.13 25.35 7.52
C GLN A 168 -3.73 25.69 7.02
N LYS A 169 -2.70 24.89 7.39
CA LYS A 169 -1.32 25.25 7.06
C LYS A 169 -0.72 24.39 5.94
N ARG A 170 -0.94 23.05 5.94
CA ARG A 170 -0.25 22.16 5.01
C ARG A 170 -1.05 21.85 3.76
N LEU A 171 -2.33 21.49 3.89
CA LEU A 171 -3.14 21.08 2.73
C LEU A 171 -3.25 22.17 1.65
N PRO A 172 -3.44 23.48 1.97
CA PRO A 172 -3.45 24.50 0.92
C PRO A 172 -2.14 24.55 0.12
N ASN A 173 -1.00 24.46 0.80
CA ASN A 173 0.31 24.50 0.13
C ASN A 173 0.62 23.17 -0.59
N ALA A 174 0.12 22.03 -0.08
CA ALA A 174 0.21 20.75 -0.75
C ALA A 174 -0.66 20.72 -2.03
N LEU A 175 -1.85 21.31 -1.99
CA LEU A 175 -2.70 21.48 -3.17
C LEU A 175 -1.97 22.30 -4.24
N ASN A 176 -1.42 23.46 -3.87
CA ASN A 176 -0.63 24.28 -4.77
C ASN A 176 0.55 23.50 -5.37
N PHE A 177 1.24 22.69 -4.53
CA PHE A 177 2.32 21.83 -5.01
C PHE A 177 1.82 20.83 -6.07
N LYS A 178 0.65 20.25 -5.90
CA LYS A 178 0.05 19.33 -6.87
C LYS A 178 -0.36 20.05 -8.17
N LEU A 179 -0.97 21.22 -8.07
CA LEU A 179 -1.37 21.98 -9.24
C LEU A 179 -0.17 22.44 -10.08
N MET A 180 0.93 22.86 -9.42
CA MET A 180 2.16 23.28 -10.10
C MET A 180 2.95 22.12 -10.75
N GLN A 181 2.57 20.88 -10.51
CA GLN A 181 3.10 19.72 -11.22
C GLN A 181 2.54 19.57 -12.64
N GLN A 182 1.42 20.20 -12.94
CA GLN A 182 0.81 20.11 -14.26
C GLN A 182 1.52 21.05 -15.25
N HIS A 183 1.85 20.51 -16.40
CA HIS A 183 2.47 21.26 -17.50
C HIS A 183 1.45 22.20 -18.13
N ALA A 184 1.76 23.48 -18.20
CA ALA A 184 0.84 24.51 -18.63
C ALA A 184 1.16 25.08 -20.04
N GLU A 185 2.39 24.86 -20.53
CA GLU A 185 2.80 25.34 -21.85
C GLU A 185 2.06 24.57 -22.96
N GLU A 186 1.70 25.29 -24.03
CA GLU A 186 0.99 24.72 -25.20
C GLU A 186 1.97 23.91 -26.09
N ASP A 187 2.29 22.68 -25.63
CA ASP A 187 3.15 21.74 -26.32
C ASP A 187 2.62 20.31 -26.20
N PHE A 188 3.44 19.32 -26.61
CA PHE A 188 3.12 17.89 -26.48
C PHE A 188 2.77 17.46 -25.07
N LEU A 189 3.33 18.11 -24.05
CA LEU A 189 3.13 17.75 -22.64
C LEU A 189 1.99 18.53 -21.96
N CYS A 190 1.37 19.50 -22.63
CA CYS A 190 0.32 20.33 -22.04
C CYS A 190 -0.77 19.50 -21.35
N GLY A 191 -1.07 19.83 -20.11
CA GLY A 191 -2.05 19.11 -19.28
C GLY A 191 -1.47 17.87 -18.57
N SER A 192 -0.30 17.38 -18.93
CA SER A 192 0.33 16.25 -18.28
C SER A 192 1.07 16.65 -16.99
N SER A 193 1.53 15.67 -16.23
CA SER A 193 2.40 15.90 -15.08
C SER A 193 3.85 16.09 -15.48
N ALA A 194 4.45 17.16 -15.01
CA ALA A 194 5.91 17.39 -15.16
C ALA A 194 6.74 16.51 -14.20
N GLY A 195 6.11 15.79 -13.31
CA GLY A 195 6.77 14.91 -12.33
C GLY A 195 6.45 15.24 -10.88
N GLN A 196 6.76 14.32 -9.99
CA GLN A 196 6.41 14.39 -8.57
C GLN A 196 7.43 15.11 -7.70
N TYR A 197 8.66 15.27 -8.18
CA TYR A 197 9.77 15.89 -7.44
C TYR A 197 9.94 17.34 -7.83
N TYR A 198 10.06 18.23 -6.86
CA TYR A 198 10.53 19.59 -7.08
C TYR A 198 12.00 19.67 -6.67
N LEU A 199 12.86 20.03 -7.57
CA LEU A 199 14.31 20.16 -7.36
C LEU A 199 14.65 21.58 -6.88
N TYR A 200 15.33 21.68 -5.75
CA TYR A 200 15.65 22.99 -5.14
C TYR A 200 16.61 23.83 -5.98
N LYS A 201 17.62 23.21 -6.57
CA LYS A 201 18.66 23.91 -7.34
C LYS A 201 18.18 24.36 -8.70
N SER A 202 17.61 23.45 -9.49
CA SER A 202 17.09 23.75 -10.83
C SER A 202 15.73 24.43 -10.82
N LYS A 203 15.05 24.48 -9.67
CA LYS A 203 13.72 25.11 -9.46
C LYS A 203 12.67 24.62 -10.46
N ARG A 204 12.60 23.30 -10.68
CA ARG A 204 11.65 22.67 -11.58
C ARG A 204 11.07 21.39 -11.01
N PHE A 205 9.91 20.99 -11.50
CA PHE A 205 9.38 19.65 -11.29
C PHE A 205 9.98 18.66 -12.27
N THR A 206 10.15 17.40 -11.82
CA THR A 206 10.70 16.32 -12.66
C THR A 206 10.27 14.94 -12.21
N GLU A 207 10.32 13.98 -13.12
CA GLU A 207 10.23 12.53 -12.90
C GLU A 207 11.21 11.80 -13.86
N GLU A 208 12.37 12.36 -14.06
CA GLU A 208 13.40 11.78 -14.93
C GLU A 208 14.18 10.70 -14.20
N TRP A 209 14.27 9.51 -14.77
CA TRP A 209 14.98 8.34 -14.25
C TRP A 209 16.13 7.91 -15.16
N GLY A 210 16.70 8.82 -15.90
CA GLY A 210 17.73 8.62 -16.91
C GLY A 210 17.50 9.48 -18.12
N PRO A 211 17.79 8.99 -19.32
CA PRO A 211 17.58 9.75 -20.55
C PRO A 211 16.12 9.79 -21.01
N TYR A 212 15.18 9.31 -20.22
CA TYR A 212 13.77 9.22 -20.54
C TYR A 212 12.86 9.77 -19.42
N THR A 213 11.64 10.09 -19.80
CA THR A 213 10.55 10.49 -18.92
C THR A 213 9.30 9.65 -19.18
N GLU A 214 8.45 9.52 -18.18
CA GLU A 214 7.21 8.73 -18.22
C GLU A 214 5.95 9.61 -17.97
N PRO A 215 5.65 10.58 -18.86
CA PRO A 215 4.58 11.53 -18.63
C PRO A 215 3.18 10.88 -18.57
N ILE A 216 2.99 9.75 -19.24
CA ILE A 216 1.73 8.99 -19.20
C ILE A 216 1.52 8.43 -17.80
N ALA A 217 2.52 7.74 -17.24
CA ALA A 217 2.44 7.20 -15.90
C ALA A 217 2.22 8.28 -14.83
N THR A 218 3.01 9.34 -14.87
CA THR A 218 2.90 10.43 -13.90
C THR A 218 1.59 11.21 -14.05
N THR A 219 1.00 11.23 -15.24
CA THR A 219 -0.30 11.90 -15.46
C THR A 219 -1.46 11.08 -14.88
N TYR A 220 -1.52 9.76 -15.08
CA TYR A 220 -2.59 9.01 -14.41
C TYR A 220 -2.39 8.94 -12.89
N TYR A 221 -1.15 8.99 -12.37
CA TYR A 221 -0.88 9.19 -10.95
C TYR A 221 -1.41 10.53 -10.44
N MET A 222 -1.21 11.61 -11.21
CA MET A 222 -1.75 12.92 -10.88
C MET A 222 -3.28 12.89 -10.80
N LEU A 223 -3.95 12.16 -11.69
CA LEU A 223 -5.40 11.96 -11.65
C LEU A 223 -5.87 11.20 -10.41
N MET A 224 -5.11 10.19 -9.94
CA MET A 224 -5.39 9.50 -8.67
C MET A 224 -5.37 10.48 -7.49
N ASP A 225 -4.34 11.30 -7.40
CA ASP A 225 -4.20 12.29 -6.33
C ASP A 225 -5.29 13.37 -6.38
N MET A 226 -5.49 14.00 -7.55
CA MET A 226 -6.50 15.04 -7.73
C MET A 226 -7.92 14.49 -7.51
N GLY A 227 -8.17 13.26 -7.95
CA GLY A 227 -9.44 12.57 -7.72
C GLY A 227 -9.69 12.38 -6.23
N ASN A 228 -8.70 11.89 -5.47
CA ASN A 228 -8.83 11.74 -4.03
C ASN A 228 -9.05 13.08 -3.32
N ILE A 229 -8.35 14.15 -3.68
CA ILE A 229 -8.59 15.48 -3.13
C ILE A 229 -10.04 15.91 -3.38
N LEU A 230 -10.55 15.72 -4.60
CA LEU A 230 -11.92 16.13 -4.97
C LEU A 230 -13.02 15.33 -4.28
N LEU A 231 -12.73 14.13 -3.75
CA LEU A 231 -13.68 13.43 -2.88
C LEU A 231 -13.92 14.19 -1.56
N PHE A 232 -12.87 14.82 -1.01
CA PHE A 232 -12.98 15.65 0.21
C PHE A 232 -13.42 17.08 -0.09
N GLU A 233 -13.04 17.62 -1.25
CA GLU A 233 -13.29 19.00 -1.66
C GLU A 233 -14.05 19.08 -3.00
N PRO A 234 -15.26 18.55 -3.09
CA PRO A 234 -15.99 18.43 -4.37
C PRO A 234 -16.35 19.77 -5.01
N GLN A 235 -16.20 20.89 -4.31
CA GLN A 235 -16.51 22.23 -4.79
C GLN A 235 -15.32 22.94 -5.46
N GLN A 236 -14.12 22.34 -5.46
CA GLN A 236 -12.91 22.89 -6.06
C GLN A 236 -13.00 22.89 -7.60
N LYS A 237 -13.51 23.99 -8.16
CA LYS A 237 -13.72 24.12 -9.61
C LYS A 237 -12.41 24.12 -10.41
N GLU A 238 -11.40 24.82 -9.89
CA GLU A 238 -10.08 24.88 -10.51
C GLU A 238 -9.46 23.49 -10.61
N LEU A 239 -9.48 22.71 -9.52
CA LEU A 239 -8.96 21.35 -9.52
C LEU A 239 -9.70 20.44 -10.52
N LYS A 240 -11.01 20.63 -10.72
CA LYS A 240 -11.76 19.91 -11.77
C LYS A 240 -11.28 20.26 -13.18
N GLN A 241 -10.86 21.51 -13.42
CA GLN A 241 -10.29 21.90 -14.71
C GLN A 241 -8.92 21.22 -14.93
N HIS A 242 -8.08 21.14 -13.90
CA HIS A 242 -6.82 20.41 -13.95
C HIS A 242 -7.04 18.91 -14.23
N VAL A 243 -8.02 18.27 -13.59
CA VAL A 243 -8.42 16.88 -13.89
C VAL A 243 -8.84 16.73 -15.34
N LYS A 244 -9.63 17.68 -15.86
CA LYS A 244 -10.08 17.65 -17.26
C LYS A 244 -8.90 17.74 -18.23
N LEU A 245 -7.97 18.67 -18.01
CA LEU A 245 -6.78 18.83 -18.85
C LEU A 245 -5.92 17.57 -18.86
N ALA A 246 -5.66 16.97 -17.69
CA ALA A 246 -4.89 15.75 -17.59
C ALA A 246 -5.59 14.55 -18.28
N ALA A 247 -6.90 14.43 -18.11
CA ALA A 247 -7.68 13.36 -18.74
C ALA A 247 -7.78 13.52 -20.26
N ASP A 248 -7.96 14.74 -20.75
CA ASP A 248 -7.95 15.04 -22.20
C ASP A 248 -6.58 14.69 -22.81
N ARG A 249 -5.49 15.00 -22.11
CA ARG A 249 -4.14 14.63 -22.56
C ARG A 249 -3.93 13.12 -22.60
N LEU A 250 -4.36 12.37 -21.58
CA LEU A 250 -4.29 10.90 -21.63
C LEU A 250 -5.13 10.31 -22.76
N LEU A 251 -6.29 10.92 -23.03
CA LEU A 251 -7.16 10.50 -24.12
C LEU A 251 -6.52 10.75 -25.49
N GLU A 252 -5.85 11.89 -25.69
CA GLU A 252 -5.12 12.19 -26.94
C GLU A 252 -3.94 11.24 -27.16
N TRP A 253 -3.24 10.83 -26.10
CA TRP A 253 -2.12 9.89 -26.21
C TRP A 253 -2.58 8.44 -26.38
N MET A 254 -3.86 8.14 -26.14
CA MET A 254 -4.37 6.80 -26.33
C MET A 254 -4.43 6.44 -27.81
N LYS A 255 -3.81 5.35 -28.18
CA LYS A 255 -3.87 4.82 -29.55
C LYS A 255 -5.27 4.26 -29.87
N PRO A 256 -5.65 4.15 -31.15
CA PRO A 256 -6.96 3.66 -31.54
C PRO A 256 -7.32 2.27 -31.00
N ASN A 257 -6.34 1.45 -30.66
CA ASN A 257 -6.54 0.12 -30.07
C ASN A 257 -6.64 0.12 -28.54
N GLY A 258 -6.54 1.28 -27.87
CA GLY A 258 -6.64 1.40 -26.42
C GLY A 258 -5.31 1.34 -25.66
N GLN A 259 -4.17 1.32 -26.33
CA GLN A 259 -2.85 1.27 -25.69
C GLN A 259 -2.19 2.65 -25.59
N TRP A 260 -1.17 2.76 -24.73
CA TRP A 260 -0.29 3.92 -24.59
C TRP A 260 1.17 3.55 -24.82
N GLU A 261 2.02 4.56 -25.05
CA GLU A 261 3.47 4.39 -25.01
C GLU A 261 3.96 4.25 -23.57
N VAL A 262 5.14 3.64 -23.39
CA VAL A 262 5.72 3.47 -22.05
C VAL A 262 6.39 4.75 -21.58
N ALA A 263 7.28 5.29 -22.37
CA ALA A 263 8.13 6.43 -22.03
C ALA A 263 8.61 7.18 -23.27
N TYR A 264 9.16 8.36 -23.04
CA TYR A 264 9.71 9.23 -24.09
C TYR A 264 11.13 9.65 -23.74
N GLU A 265 11.96 9.82 -24.75
CA GLU A 265 13.30 10.41 -24.61
C GLU A 265 13.18 11.89 -24.18
N ASN A 266 13.95 12.31 -23.16
CA ASN A 266 13.76 13.60 -22.50
C ASN A 266 13.89 14.81 -23.42
N LYS A 267 14.77 14.75 -24.45
CA LYS A 267 15.08 15.89 -25.31
C LYS A 267 14.23 15.95 -26.57
N THR A 268 13.96 14.79 -27.15
CA THR A 268 13.30 14.71 -28.46
C THR A 268 11.84 14.37 -28.38
N LEU A 269 11.36 13.92 -27.20
CA LEU A 269 10.01 13.41 -26.95
C LEU A 269 9.60 12.29 -27.91
N LYS A 270 10.57 11.54 -28.42
CA LYS A 270 10.31 10.33 -29.21
C LYS A 270 10.03 9.17 -28.26
N PRO A 271 9.08 8.27 -28.62
CA PRO A 271 8.85 7.06 -27.82
C PRO A 271 10.13 6.25 -27.62
N THR A 272 10.36 5.80 -26.41
CA THR A 272 11.41 4.85 -26.03
C THR A 272 10.80 3.57 -25.47
N PHE A 273 11.58 2.50 -25.34
CA PHE A 273 11.08 1.16 -25.00
C PHE A 273 10.03 0.67 -26.00
N THR A 274 10.25 0.89 -27.30
CA THR A 274 9.29 0.58 -28.37
C THR A 274 9.05 -0.91 -28.61
N ASP A 275 9.86 -1.77 -27.99
CA ASP A 275 9.73 -3.23 -27.98
C ASP A 275 8.66 -3.74 -27.00
N ILE A 276 8.17 -2.87 -26.12
CA ILE A 276 7.08 -3.17 -25.18
C ILE A 276 6.00 -2.10 -25.27
N THR A 277 4.82 -2.44 -24.77
CA THR A 277 3.68 -1.53 -24.61
C THR A 277 3.41 -1.25 -23.15
N ASP A 278 2.66 -0.20 -22.84
CA ASP A 278 2.32 0.12 -21.45
C ASP A 278 1.31 -0.90 -20.90
N LEU A 279 1.82 -1.86 -20.14
CA LEU A 279 1.07 -2.90 -19.44
C LEU A 279 0.79 -2.51 -17.97
N ARG A 280 0.60 -1.21 -17.72
CA ARG A 280 0.17 -0.64 -16.43
C ARG A 280 -1.30 -0.23 -16.50
N PRO A 281 -1.97 0.05 -15.37
CA PRO A 281 -3.39 0.38 -15.34
C PRO A 281 -3.69 1.84 -15.76
N THR A 282 -3.12 2.34 -16.83
CA THR A 282 -3.26 3.72 -17.32
C THR A 282 -4.72 4.12 -17.57
N PHE A 283 -5.56 3.15 -18.00
CA PHE A 283 -7.02 3.33 -18.15
C PHE A 283 -7.71 3.83 -16.87
N TYR A 284 -7.11 3.57 -15.69
CA TYR A 284 -7.68 3.96 -14.41
C TYR A 284 -7.74 5.48 -14.23
N GLY A 285 -6.78 6.21 -14.77
CA GLY A 285 -6.83 7.67 -14.78
C GLY A 285 -8.09 8.22 -15.48
N LEU A 286 -8.50 7.59 -16.59
CA LEU A 286 -9.73 7.96 -17.30
C LEU A 286 -10.99 7.53 -16.54
N LEU A 287 -10.97 6.40 -15.82
CA LEU A 287 -12.07 6.00 -14.94
C LEU A 287 -12.28 7.03 -13.82
N ILE A 288 -11.20 7.50 -13.19
CA ILE A 288 -11.25 8.57 -12.18
C ILE A 288 -11.84 9.86 -12.78
N ALA A 289 -11.37 10.25 -13.96
CA ALA A 289 -11.90 11.43 -14.65
C ALA A 289 -13.41 11.31 -14.89
N TYR A 290 -13.90 10.13 -15.31
CA TYR A 290 -15.34 9.86 -15.42
C TYR A 290 -16.05 10.01 -14.08
N GLU A 291 -15.53 9.43 -13.00
CA GLU A 291 -16.16 9.49 -11.69
C GLU A 291 -16.23 10.91 -11.13
N ILE A 292 -15.27 11.76 -11.45
CA ILE A 292 -15.23 13.17 -11.01
C ILE A 292 -16.05 14.10 -11.92
N LEU A 293 -15.88 13.97 -13.24
CA LEU A 293 -16.44 14.91 -14.23
C LEU A 293 -17.78 14.47 -14.80
N LYS A 294 -18.12 13.17 -14.66
CA LYS A 294 -19.34 12.52 -15.18
C LYS A 294 -19.48 12.58 -16.71
N ASP A 295 -18.40 12.83 -17.45
CA ASP A 295 -18.38 12.82 -18.91
C ASP A 295 -18.13 11.39 -19.42
N LYS A 296 -19.11 10.85 -20.15
CA LYS A 296 -19.12 9.47 -20.68
C LYS A 296 -17.96 9.16 -21.62
N LYS A 297 -17.35 10.18 -22.26
CA LYS A 297 -16.19 9.95 -23.14
C LYS A 297 -15.03 9.29 -22.39
N TYR A 298 -14.80 9.70 -21.13
CA TYR A 298 -13.74 9.10 -20.30
C TYR A 298 -14.05 7.68 -19.88
N LEU A 299 -15.32 7.35 -19.58
CA LEU A 299 -15.70 5.96 -19.30
C LEU A 299 -15.51 5.07 -20.53
N GLN A 300 -15.91 5.54 -21.71
CA GLN A 300 -15.73 4.79 -22.97
C GLN A 300 -14.26 4.51 -23.23
N ALA A 301 -13.39 5.52 -23.07
CA ALA A 301 -11.95 5.36 -23.23
C ALA A 301 -11.33 4.47 -22.14
N ALA A 302 -11.79 4.58 -20.88
CA ALA A 302 -11.34 3.69 -19.80
C ALA A 302 -11.70 2.22 -20.10
N ILE A 303 -12.91 1.96 -20.62
CA ILE A 303 -13.36 0.63 -21.07
C ILE A 303 -12.45 0.12 -22.19
N GLN A 304 -12.19 0.94 -23.21
CA GLN A 304 -11.36 0.58 -24.34
C GLN A 304 -9.93 0.24 -23.91
N GLY A 305 -9.33 1.07 -23.06
CA GLY A 305 -8.00 0.82 -22.50
C GLY A 305 -7.95 -0.42 -21.62
N ALA A 306 -8.98 -0.64 -20.79
CA ALA A 306 -9.09 -1.82 -19.95
C ALA A 306 -9.29 -3.10 -20.77
N ASP A 307 -10.06 -3.06 -21.85
CA ASP A 307 -10.25 -4.19 -22.75
C ASP A 307 -8.93 -4.61 -23.38
N TRP A 308 -8.18 -3.64 -23.90
CA TRP A 308 -6.85 -3.89 -24.41
C TRP A 308 -5.92 -4.47 -23.34
N TYR A 309 -5.95 -3.89 -22.13
CA TYR A 309 -5.13 -4.33 -20.99
C TYR A 309 -5.46 -5.78 -20.58
N VAL A 310 -6.73 -6.14 -20.49
CA VAL A 310 -7.15 -7.52 -20.16
C VAL A 310 -6.62 -8.52 -21.19
N GLU A 311 -6.71 -8.22 -22.49
CA GLU A 311 -6.25 -9.12 -23.55
C GLU A 311 -4.71 -9.23 -23.59
N ASN A 312 -3.98 -8.14 -23.34
CA ASN A 312 -2.55 -8.09 -23.57
C ASN A 312 -1.69 -8.22 -22.29
N ALA A 313 -2.21 -7.85 -21.14
CA ALA A 313 -1.53 -8.02 -19.86
C ALA A 313 -2.10 -9.21 -19.08
N VAL A 314 -3.38 -9.16 -18.71
CA VAL A 314 -3.96 -10.12 -17.76
C VAL A 314 -3.98 -11.54 -18.33
N LYS A 315 -4.51 -11.73 -19.53
CA LYS A 315 -4.60 -13.06 -20.17
C LYS A 315 -3.24 -13.67 -20.51
N LYS A 316 -2.26 -12.83 -20.77
CA LYS A 316 -0.89 -13.29 -21.08
C LYS A 316 -0.01 -13.43 -19.83
N GLY A 317 -0.46 -12.92 -18.68
CA GLY A 317 0.34 -12.88 -17.45
C GLY A 317 1.54 -11.94 -17.54
N HIS A 318 1.52 -10.96 -18.44
CA HIS A 318 2.59 -10.01 -18.66
C HIS A 318 2.21 -8.65 -18.08
N PHE A 319 3.00 -8.14 -17.15
CA PHE A 319 2.77 -6.85 -16.50
C PHE A 319 4.03 -6.00 -16.59
N LEU A 320 3.84 -4.72 -16.80
CA LEU A 320 4.91 -3.74 -16.65
C LEU A 320 4.90 -3.24 -15.21
N GLY A 321 6.07 -3.11 -14.61
CA GLY A 321 6.21 -2.59 -13.26
C GLY A 321 5.94 -1.10 -13.16
N VAL A 322 6.00 -0.59 -11.93
CA VAL A 322 5.79 0.83 -11.61
C VAL A 322 6.69 1.74 -12.44
N CYS A 323 7.94 1.36 -12.66
CA CYS A 323 8.87 2.02 -13.57
C CYS A 323 8.89 1.30 -14.91
N GLY A 324 8.94 2.05 -16.01
CA GLY A 324 8.85 1.52 -17.37
C GLY A 324 9.99 0.60 -17.81
N ASP A 325 11.11 0.61 -17.09
CA ASP A 325 12.22 -0.32 -17.30
C ASP A 325 12.01 -1.70 -16.65
N THR A 326 10.96 -1.85 -15.83
CA THR A 326 10.64 -3.11 -15.14
C THR A 326 9.73 -3.97 -16.00
N ARG A 327 10.27 -5.06 -16.52
CA ARG A 327 9.56 -5.94 -17.46
C ARG A 327 9.14 -7.25 -16.79
N PHE A 328 7.85 -7.60 -16.93
CA PHE A 328 7.30 -8.92 -16.56
C PHE A 328 7.45 -9.33 -15.08
N VAL A 329 7.69 -8.37 -14.21
CA VAL A 329 7.78 -8.59 -12.76
C VAL A 329 6.52 -8.06 -12.09
N PRO A 330 5.69 -8.90 -11.44
CA PRO A 330 4.56 -8.43 -10.65
C PRO A 330 5.05 -7.55 -9.52
N ASP A 331 4.61 -6.31 -9.50
CA ASP A 331 4.90 -5.34 -8.45
C ASP A 331 3.64 -4.54 -8.07
N PHE A 332 3.78 -3.37 -7.47
CA PHE A 332 2.63 -2.57 -7.07
C PHE A 332 1.75 -2.11 -8.23
N ALA A 333 2.27 -1.95 -9.45
CA ALA A 333 1.44 -1.65 -10.62
C ALA A 333 0.49 -2.82 -10.92
N THR A 334 0.92 -4.06 -10.73
CA THR A 334 0.07 -5.25 -10.86
C THR A 334 -1.01 -5.26 -9.77
N ALA A 335 -0.66 -4.95 -8.52
CA ALA A 335 -1.63 -4.84 -7.44
C ALA A 335 -2.66 -3.71 -7.70
N GLN A 336 -2.19 -2.56 -8.18
CA GLN A 336 -3.07 -1.45 -8.59
C GLN A 336 -4.01 -1.86 -9.72
N SER A 337 -3.53 -2.64 -10.68
CA SER A 337 -4.34 -3.15 -11.78
C SER A 337 -5.48 -4.04 -11.29
N ALA A 338 -5.23 -4.89 -10.30
CA ALA A 338 -6.28 -5.72 -9.70
C ALA A 338 -7.38 -4.88 -9.07
N GLN A 339 -7.02 -3.84 -8.31
CA GLN A 339 -7.98 -2.92 -7.70
C GLN A 339 -8.70 -2.05 -8.75
N ALA A 340 -7.98 -1.53 -9.74
CA ALA A 340 -8.55 -0.71 -10.81
C ALA A 340 -9.60 -1.46 -11.63
N LEU A 341 -9.32 -2.72 -11.97
CA LEU A 341 -10.29 -3.59 -12.66
C LEU A 341 -11.51 -3.88 -11.80
N LEU A 342 -11.34 -4.05 -10.47
CA LEU A 342 -12.46 -4.22 -9.55
C LEU A 342 -13.34 -2.96 -9.47
N GLU A 343 -12.74 -1.78 -9.50
CA GLU A 343 -13.49 -0.52 -9.54
C GLU A 343 -14.22 -0.34 -10.88
N LEU A 344 -13.60 -0.68 -11.98
CA LEU A 344 -14.26 -0.68 -13.29
C LEU A 344 -15.44 -1.67 -13.33
N TYR A 345 -15.29 -2.85 -12.70
CA TYR A 345 -16.42 -3.78 -12.50
C TYR A 345 -17.55 -3.11 -11.70
N ASN A 346 -17.24 -2.40 -10.63
CA ASN A 346 -18.24 -1.73 -9.80
C ASN A 346 -19.04 -0.68 -10.57
N VAL A 347 -18.42 -0.01 -11.54
CA VAL A 347 -19.08 0.98 -12.41
C VAL A 347 -19.87 0.32 -13.54
N THR A 348 -19.27 -0.66 -14.23
CA THR A 348 -19.85 -1.23 -15.47
C THR A 348 -20.72 -2.45 -15.22
N LYS A 349 -20.56 -3.15 -14.09
CA LYS A 349 -21.17 -4.44 -13.77
C LYS A 349 -20.82 -5.56 -14.77
N ASN A 350 -19.75 -5.38 -15.54
CA ASN A 350 -19.30 -6.39 -16.49
C ASN A 350 -18.37 -7.40 -15.79
N GLU A 351 -18.81 -8.64 -15.65
CA GLU A 351 -18.11 -9.73 -14.94
C GLU A 351 -16.69 -9.97 -15.47
N LYS A 352 -16.42 -9.67 -16.74
CA LYS A 352 -15.06 -9.76 -17.33
C LYS A 352 -14.02 -9.01 -16.50
N TYR A 353 -14.35 -7.83 -15.98
CA TYR A 353 -13.40 -7.04 -15.20
C TYR A 353 -13.21 -7.59 -13.78
N LYS A 354 -14.22 -8.20 -13.19
CA LYS A 354 -14.09 -8.90 -11.91
C LYS A 354 -13.19 -10.13 -12.04
N GLU A 355 -13.42 -10.94 -13.07
CA GLU A 355 -12.58 -12.11 -13.36
C GLU A 355 -11.12 -11.70 -13.62
N ALA A 356 -10.92 -10.65 -14.41
CA ALA A 356 -9.60 -10.08 -14.67
C ALA A 356 -8.94 -9.55 -13.38
N ALA A 357 -9.70 -8.87 -12.50
CA ALA A 357 -9.19 -8.40 -11.20
C ALA A 357 -8.71 -9.57 -10.33
N ILE A 358 -9.50 -10.64 -10.22
CA ILE A 358 -9.16 -11.84 -9.46
C ILE A 358 -7.92 -12.53 -10.06
N SER A 359 -7.86 -12.67 -11.38
CA SER A 359 -6.71 -13.26 -12.07
C SER A 359 -5.43 -12.45 -11.82
N THR A 360 -5.52 -11.13 -11.92
CA THR A 360 -4.39 -10.22 -11.64
C THR A 360 -3.94 -10.32 -10.19
N ALA A 361 -4.88 -10.36 -9.23
CA ALA A 361 -4.57 -10.52 -7.82
C ALA A 361 -3.88 -11.87 -7.52
N LYS A 362 -4.30 -12.96 -8.19
CA LYS A 362 -3.61 -14.26 -8.09
C LYS A 362 -2.16 -14.16 -8.58
N ILE A 363 -1.92 -13.51 -9.72
CA ILE A 363 -0.55 -13.32 -10.23
C ILE A 363 0.27 -12.48 -9.23
N TYR A 364 -0.32 -11.45 -8.64
CA TYR A 364 0.38 -10.63 -7.65
C TYR A 364 0.78 -11.41 -6.39
N THR A 365 0.10 -12.50 -6.02
CA THR A 365 0.55 -13.34 -4.89
C THR A 365 1.97 -13.89 -5.08
N ALA A 366 2.41 -14.06 -6.32
CA ALA A 366 3.78 -14.51 -6.62
C ALA A 366 4.86 -13.47 -6.27
N SER A 367 4.51 -12.19 -6.07
CA SER A 367 5.42 -11.15 -5.61
C SER A 367 5.53 -11.06 -4.08
N VAL A 368 4.70 -11.81 -3.35
CA VAL A 368 4.72 -11.84 -1.88
C VAL A 368 5.72 -12.89 -1.40
N TYR A 369 6.61 -12.48 -0.50
CA TYR A 369 7.57 -13.41 0.09
C TYR A 369 6.87 -14.43 0.98
N THR A 370 7.11 -15.70 0.72
CA THR A 370 6.55 -16.83 1.46
C THR A 370 7.63 -17.75 2.04
N HIS A 371 8.89 -17.42 1.79
CA HIS A 371 10.08 -18.19 2.15
C HIS A 371 11.26 -17.23 2.39
N PRO A 372 12.23 -17.53 3.27
CA PRO A 372 12.29 -18.67 4.17
C PRO A 372 11.26 -18.57 5.31
N ILE A 373 10.84 -19.73 5.83
CA ILE A 373 9.87 -19.78 6.94
C ILE A 373 10.55 -19.27 8.21
N PRO A 374 9.96 -18.25 8.87
CA PRO A 374 10.53 -17.74 10.11
C PRO A 374 10.33 -18.72 11.27
N THR A 375 11.23 -18.63 12.24
CA THR A 375 11.22 -19.42 13.45
C THR A 375 11.19 -18.54 14.70
N SER A 376 11.19 -19.14 15.87
CA SER A 376 11.32 -18.45 17.16
C SER A 376 12.78 -18.23 17.59
N VAL A 377 13.76 -18.64 16.78
CA VAL A 377 15.19 -18.48 17.07
C VAL A 377 15.54 -17.00 17.22
N VAL A 378 16.37 -16.69 18.21
CA VAL A 378 16.89 -15.34 18.45
C VAL A 378 18.16 -15.14 17.63
N LYS A 379 18.23 -14.02 16.92
CA LYS A 379 19.37 -13.60 16.12
C LYS A 379 19.88 -12.23 16.57
N GLN A 380 21.19 -12.03 16.44
CA GLN A 380 21.79 -10.71 16.65
C GLN A 380 21.79 -9.92 15.34
N VAL A 381 21.08 -8.80 15.33
CA VAL A 381 20.95 -7.96 14.15
C VAL A 381 21.27 -6.51 14.48
N LYS A 382 22.34 -5.99 13.88
CA LYS A 382 22.83 -4.62 14.15
C LYS A 382 23.03 -4.35 15.65
N GLY A 383 23.53 -5.35 16.39
CA GLY A 383 23.78 -5.25 17.84
C GLY A 383 22.53 -5.38 18.73
N ILE A 384 21.38 -5.75 18.17
CA ILE A 384 20.13 -5.92 18.90
C ILE A 384 19.63 -7.36 18.72
N GLU A 385 19.18 -7.98 19.81
CA GLU A 385 18.49 -9.27 19.74
C GLU A 385 17.14 -9.13 19.07
N ARG A 386 16.88 -10.01 18.10
CA ARG A 386 15.61 -10.09 17.37
C ARG A 386 15.19 -11.56 17.25
N LYS A 387 13.93 -11.83 17.39
CA LYS A 387 13.39 -13.12 16.97
C LYS A 387 13.37 -13.19 15.44
N ASP A 388 13.64 -14.35 14.89
CA ASP A 388 13.68 -14.57 13.44
C ASP A 388 12.38 -14.11 12.74
N TRP A 389 11.23 -14.36 13.34
CA TRP A 389 9.95 -13.93 12.79
C TRP A 389 9.77 -12.40 12.74
N GLU A 390 10.37 -11.63 13.66
CA GLU A 390 10.29 -10.16 13.68
C GLU A 390 10.96 -9.54 12.46
N ILE A 391 12.01 -10.16 11.96
CA ILE A 391 12.83 -9.69 10.85
C ILE A 391 12.52 -10.41 9.53
N SER A 392 11.58 -11.32 9.52
CA SER A 392 11.21 -12.09 8.34
C SER A 392 10.61 -11.21 7.25
N GLN A 393 10.94 -11.53 6.00
CA GLN A 393 10.34 -10.92 4.80
C GLN A 393 8.95 -11.48 4.49
N VAL A 394 8.56 -12.59 5.11
CA VAL A 394 7.31 -13.29 4.80
C VAL A 394 6.10 -12.38 4.99
N GLY A 395 5.24 -12.35 3.98
CA GLY A 395 4.06 -11.47 3.89
C GLY A 395 4.30 -10.13 3.20
N LEU A 396 5.55 -9.69 3.03
CA LEU A 396 5.90 -8.46 2.32
C LEU A 396 6.06 -8.71 0.83
N SER A 397 6.01 -7.66 0.03
CA SER A 397 6.12 -7.76 -1.42
C SER A 397 7.13 -6.77 -2.01
N PHE A 398 7.37 -6.87 -3.31
CA PHE A 398 8.17 -5.89 -4.04
C PHE A 398 7.45 -4.55 -4.18
N GLU A 399 8.20 -3.46 -4.06
CA GLU A 399 7.74 -2.15 -4.52
C GLU A 399 7.75 -2.08 -6.04
N HIS A 400 8.92 -2.32 -6.61
CA HIS A 400 9.16 -2.45 -8.03
C HIS A 400 10.35 -3.37 -8.27
N GLY A 401 10.31 -4.09 -9.38
CA GLY A 401 11.34 -5.07 -9.75
C GLY A 401 12.31 -4.61 -10.82
N GLY A 402 12.43 -3.30 -11.09
CA GLY A 402 13.30 -2.76 -12.14
C GLY A 402 14.75 -3.23 -12.05
N VAL A 403 15.52 -3.02 -13.12
CA VAL A 403 16.96 -3.37 -13.19
C VAL A 403 17.72 -2.78 -12.01
N ALA A 404 17.35 -1.59 -11.60
CA ALA A 404 17.78 -0.96 -10.36
C ALA A 404 16.92 -1.37 -9.16
N GLY A 405 16.10 -2.40 -9.29
CA GLY A 405 15.08 -2.79 -8.34
C GLY A 405 15.56 -2.76 -6.93
N SER A 406 15.13 -1.74 -6.20
CA SER A 406 15.60 -1.49 -4.85
C SER A 406 15.29 -2.65 -3.92
N ALA A 407 14.17 -3.35 -4.14
CA ALA A 407 13.79 -4.54 -3.40
C ALA A 407 14.76 -5.72 -3.60
N ASN A 408 15.40 -5.82 -4.76
CA ASN A 408 16.37 -6.88 -5.03
C ASN A 408 17.69 -6.69 -4.26
N HIS A 409 18.06 -5.44 -3.96
CA HIS A 409 19.32 -5.12 -3.27
C HIS A 409 19.15 -4.85 -1.78
N ARG A 410 17.98 -4.33 -1.39
CA ARG A 410 17.71 -3.83 -0.03
C ARG A 410 16.63 -4.62 0.70
N GLY A 411 16.19 -5.71 0.10
CA GLY A 411 15.04 -6.49 0.57
C GLY A 411 13.71 -5.84 0.21
N PRO A 412 12.61 -6.51 0.54
CA PRO A 412 11.27 -5.99 0.23
C PRO A 412 11.03 -4.68 0.97
N ILE A 413 10.15 -3.86 0.45
CA ILE A 413 9.67 -2.72 1.19
C ILE A 413 8.81 -3.19 2.37
N LEU A 414 8.84 -2.40 3.44
CA LEU A 414 8.14 -2.74 4.68
C LEU A 414 6.72 -2.17 4.72
N LEU A 415 6.18 -1.82 3.57
CA LEU A 415 4.80 -1.41 3.39
C LEU A 415 3.96 -2.63 3.03
N ALA A 416 2.80 -2.74 3.64
CA ALA A 416 1.84 -3.79 3.38
C ALA A 416 0.65 -3.25 2.55
N SER A 417 0.91 -2.44 1.55
CA SER A 417 -0.10 -1.67 0.80
C SER A 417 -1.15 -2.55 0.09
N HIS A 418 -0.83 -3.82 -0.15
CA HIS A 418 -1.76 -4.79 -0.72
C HIS A 418 -2.73 -5.40 0.30
N ALA A 419 -2.53 -5.18 1.61
CA ALA A 419 -3.27 -5.89 2.65
C ALA A 419 -4.79 -5.66 2.54
N GLY A 420 -5.24 -4.41 2.41
CA GLY A 420 -6.66 -4.10 2.26
C GLY A 420 -7.28 -4.70 1.00
N MET A 421 -6.57 -4.63 -0.14
CA MET A 421 -7.01 -5.26 -1.38
C MET A 421 -7.16 -6.78 -1.22
N PHE A 422 -6.23 -7.46 -0.57
CA PHE A 422 -6.31 -8.91 -0.37
C PHE A 422 -7.46 -9.30 0.56
N VAL A 423 -7.81 -8.49 1.55
CA VAL A 423 -9.05 -8.70 2.33
C VAL A 423 -10.28 -8.61 1.41
N ARG A 424 -10.32 -7.63 0.50
CA ARG A 424 -11.41 -7.50 -0.50
C ARG A 424 -11.46 -8.69 -1.45
N MET A 425 -10.30 -9.19 -1.93
CA MET A 425 -10.23 -10.39 -2.78
C MET A 425 -10.70 -11.65 -2.04
N TYR A 426 -10.35 -11.81 -0.77
CA TYR A 426 -10.90 -12.89 0.05
C TYR A 426 -12.44 -12.82 0.16
N ARG A 427 -13.02 -11.64 0.35
CA ARG A 427 -14.49 -11.49 0.37
C ARG A 427 -15.15 -11.96 -0.92
N LEU A 428 -14.53 -11.69 -2.06
CA LEU A 428 -15.03 -12.07 -3.39
C LEU A 428 -14.86 -13.56 -3.68
N THR A 429 -13.71 -14.13 -3.33
CA THR A 429 -13.30 -15.47 -3.79
C THR A 429 -13.43 -16.56 -2.74
N LYS A 430 -13.43 -16.18 -1.45
CA LYS A 430 -13.27 -17.08 -0.29
C LYS A 430 -11.93 -17.84 -0.29
N ASP A 431 -10.95 -17.39 -1.08
CA ASP A 431 -9.63 -18.00 -1.09
C ASP A 431 -8.80 -17.48 0.11
N SER A 432 -8.56 -18.36 1.07
CA SER A 432 -7.87 -18.05 2.33
C SER A 432 -6.44 -17.56 2.15
N LEU A 433 -5.78 -17.86 1.03
CA LEU A 433 -4.42 -17.37 0.77
C LEU A 433 -4.37 -15.84 0.77
N PHE A 434 -5.36 -15.18 0.16
CA PHE A 434 -5.44 -13.71 0.18
C PHE A 434 -5.53 -13.16 1.60
N LEU A 435 -6.40 -13.73 2.45
CA LEU A 435 -6.55 -13.24 3.82
C LEU A 435 -5.29 -13.50 4.66
N ASN A 436 -4.68 -14.66 4.51
CA ASN A 436 -3.45 -15.00 5.23
C ASN A 436 -2.29 -14.08 4.82
N MET A 437 -2.14 -13.79 3.53
CA MET A 437 -1.14 -12.84 3.04
C MET A 437 -1.42 -11.41 3.52
N ALA A 438 -2.69 -10.97 3.51
CA ALA A 438 -3.08 -9.66 4.05
C ALA A 438 -2.67 -9.50 5.51
N ARG A 439 -3.01 -10.48 6.33
CA ARG A 439 -2.69 -10.48 7.76
C ARG A 439 -1.19 -10.57 8.02
N ALA A 440 -0.47 -11.44 7.30
CA ALA A 440 0.98 -11.54 7.41
C ALA A 440 1.69 -10.24 7.05
N ALA A 441 1.21 -9.53 6.03
CA ALA A 441 1.75 -8.24 5.65
C ALA A 441 1.45 -7.14 6.68
N ALA A 442 0.22 -7.06 7.15
CA ALA A 442 -0.27 -5.99 8.02
C ALA A 442 0.22 -6.12 9.46
N ILE A 443 0.42 -7.33 9.94
CA ILE A 443 0.91 -7.61 11.29
C ILE A 443 2.25 -6.90 11.49
N GLY A 444 2.29 -5.99 12.44
CA GLY A 444 3.46 -5.18 12.74
C GLY A 444 4.71 -6.03 12.98
N ARG A 445 5.82 -5.56 12.43
CA ARG A 445 7.15 -6.10 12.64
C ARG A 445 7.90 -5.08 13.48
N ASP A 446 7.81 -5.23 14.77
CA ASP A 446 8.34 -4.25 15.74
C ASP A 446 9.81 -3.91 15.50
N ALA A 447 10.58 -4.85 14.96
CA ALA A 447 11.97 -4.61 14.58
C ALA A 447 12.17 -3.49 13.56
N PHE A 448 11.18 -3.20 12.76
CA PHE A 448 11.24 -2.21 11.68
C PHE A 448 10.55 -0.89 12.02
N VAL A 449 9.77 -0.87 13.09
CA VAL A 449 9.03 0.31 13.54
C VAL A 449 9.90 1.14 14.48
N ASP A 450 10.01 2.42 14.20
CA ASP A 450 10.50 3.39 15.16
C ASP A 450 9.36 3.75 16.14
N PHE A 451 9.44 3.28 17.35
CA PHE A 451 8.39 3.48 18.37
C PHE A 451 8.19 4.95 18.80
N LYS A 452 9.07 5.86 18.41
CA LYS A 452 8.89 7.29 18.66
C LYS A 452 8.02 7.96 17.61
N THR A 453 8.05 7.47 16.39
CA THR A 453 7.39 8.08 15.24
C THR A 453 6.26 7.22 14.67
N GLY A 454 6.16 5.96 15.06
CA GLY A 454 5.24 4.98 14.49
C GLY A 454 5.59 4.55 13.06
N VAL A 455 6.66 5.11 12.48
CA VAL A 455 7.05 4.90 11.08
C VAL A 455 7.93 3.67 10.97
N ALA A 456 7.57 2.73 10.12
CA ALA A 456 8.43 1.63 9.74
C ALA A 456 9.46 2.08 8.71
N SER A 457 10.66 1.50 8.79
CA SER A 457 11.71 1.69 7.78
C SER A 457 11.21 1.28 6.40
N TYR A 458 11.61 2.03 5.38
CA TYR A 458 11.17 1.77 4.01
C TYR A 458 11.75 0.47 3.44
N TYR A 459 13.06 0.31 3.56
CA TYR A 459 13.76 -0.89 3.13
C TYR A 459 14.13 -1.79 4.30
N TRP A 460 14.16 -3.07 4.03
CA TRP A 460 14.55 -4.10 4.97
C TRP A 460 15.99 -3.91 5.50
N ASP A 461 16.93 -3.50 4.66
CA ASP A 461 18.30 -3.16 5.08
C ASP A 461 18.38 -1.89 5.94
N SER A 462 17.33 -1.10 5.97
CA SER A 462 17.24 0.16 6.73
C SER A 462 16.57 0.01 8.10
N MET A 463 16.39 -1.22 8.56
CA MET A 463 15.82 -1.50 9.88
C MET A 463 16.46 -0.64 10.97
N ASN A 464 15.64 -0.12 11.89
CA ASN A 464 15.98 0.80 12.97
C ASN A 464 16.30 2.25 12.54
N ASN A 465 16.18 2.60 11.26
CA ASN A 465 16.45 3.95 10.77
C ASN A 465 15.19 4.85 10.68
N GLY A 466 14.04 4.39 11.19
CA GLY A 466 12.77 5.09 11.03
C GLY A 466 12.47 5.37 9.56
N ALA A 467 11.93 6.57 9.26
CA ALA A 467 11.65 6.97 7.86
C ALA A 467 12.92 7.14 7.00
N GLY A 468 14.10 7.25 7.63
CA GLY A 468 15.35 7.50 6.92
C GLY A 468 15.29 8.78 6.08
N PRO A 469 15.80 8.74 4.83
CA PRO A 469 15.78 9.89 3.92
C PRO A 469 14.41 10.13 3.26
N TYR A 470 13.36 9.42 3.67
CA TYR A 470 12.07 9.39 2.99
C TYR A 470 10.90 9.71 3.94
N PRO A 471 10.85 10.91 4.56
CA PRO A 471 9.82 11.25 5.54
C PRO A 471 8.39 11.18 4.97
N HIS A 472 8.21 11.40 3.68
CA HIS A 472 6.93 11.30 2.97
C HIS A 472 6.35 9.87 2.94
N HIS A 473 7.15 8.84 3.19
CA HIS A 473 6.67 7.45 3.25
C HIS A 473 5.71 7.19 4.44
N ALA A 474 5.70 8.04 5.45
CA ALA A 474 4.74 7.94 6.54
C ALA A 474 3.28 8.09 6.04
N TRP A 475 3.03 8.90 5.00
CA TRP A 475 1.70 9.06 4.42
C TRP A 475 1.17 7.75 3.82
N TRP A 476 2.01 7.02 3.09
CA TRP A 476 1.62 5.71 2.56
C TRP A 476 1.28 4.72 3.66
N GLN A 477 2.00 4.78 4.79
CA GLN A 477 1.73 3.90 5.92
C GLN A 477 0.40 4.26 6.61
N VAL A 478 0.09 5.53 6.75
CA VAL A 478 -1.25 5.98 7.19
C VAL A 478 -2.33 5.45 6.24
N GLY A 479 -2.13 5.56 4.93
CA GLY A 479 -3.07 5.11 3.92
C GLY A 479 -3.35 3.60 4.00
N TRP A 480 -2.31 2.77 3.87
CA TRP A 480 -2.51 1.33 3.82
C TRP A 480 -2.98 0.72 5.16
N ILE A 481 -2.55 1.27 6.30
CA ILE A 481 -3.03 0.80 7.61
C ILE A 481 -4.53 1.06 7.73
N THR A 482 -4.97 2.25 7.36
CA THR A 482 -6.40 2.60 7.40
C THR A 482 -7.22 1.71 6.46
N ASP A 483 -6.73 1.49 5.22
CA ASP A 483 -7.40 0.60 4.26
C ASP A 483 -7.50 -0.84 4.76
N TYR A 484 -6.43 -1.37 5.35
CA TYR A 484 -6.44 -2.71 5.94
C TYR A 484 -7.45 -2.83 7.09
N LEU A 485 -7.40 -1.92 8.07
CA LEU A 485 -8.28 -1.95 9.24
C LEU A 485 -9.76 -1.85 8.82
N LEU A 486 -10.10 -0.93 7.92
CA LEU A 486 -11.48 -0.78 7.45
C LEU A 486 -11.95 -1.97 6.60
N SER A 487 -11.05 -2.59 5.85
CA SER A 487 -11.35 -3.81 5.10
C SER A 487 -11.62 -5.00 6.01
N GLU A 488 -10.82 -5.18 7.07
CA GLU A 488 -11.05 -6.21 8.11
C GLU A 488 -12.33 -5.92 8.92
N ILE A 489 -12.61 -4.68 9.26
CA ILE A 489 -13.86 -4.27 9.91
C ILE A 489 -15.06 -4.68 9.06
N SER A 490 -15.03 -4.36 7.77
CA SER A 490 -16.13 -4.71 6.87
C SER A 490 -16.27 -6.24 6.70
N LEU A 491 -15.14 -6.97 6.66
CA LEU A 491 -15.14 -8.44 6.59
C LEU A 491 -15.74 -9.06 7.86
N ARG A 492 -15.20 -8.68 9.03
CA ARG A 492 -15.56 -9.29 10.33
C ARG A 492 -16.96 -8.92 10.80
N SER A 493 -17.50 -7.78 10.35
CA SER A 493 -18.89 -7.39 10.58
C SER A 493 -19.88 -7.94 9.54
N ASN A 494 -19.43 -8.81 8.62
CA ASN A 494 -20.23 -9.30 7.48
C ASN A 494 -20.87 -8.18 6.65
N GLY A 495 -20.19 -7.02 6.55
CA GLY A 495 -20.71 -5.83 5.87
C GLY A 495 -21.66 -4.98 6.71
N GLY A 496 -21.89 -5.31 7.98
CA GLY A 496 -22.66 -4.48 8.92
C GLY A 496 -21.99 -3.14 9.22
N ILE A 497 -20.67 -3.06 9.03
CA ILE A 497 -19.90 -1.82 9.13
C ILE A 497 -19.18 -1.61 7.78
N THR A 498 -19.46 -0.48 7.15
CA THR A 498 -18.90 -0.16 5.84
C THR A 498 -18.60 1.34 5.71
N TYR A 499 -17.47 1.65 5.08
CA TYR A 499 -17.10 3.01 4.69
C TYR A 499 -16.77 3.01 3.19
N PRO A 500 -17.30 3.98 2.42
CA PRO A 500 -16.95 4.11 1.01
C PRO A 500 -15.45 4.36 0.84
N GLY A 501 -14.81 3.56 -0.01
CA GLY A 501 -13.44 3.78 -0.44
C GLY A 501 -13.37 4.80 -1.58
N GLY A 502 -12.32 5.61 -1.57
CA GLY A 502 -11.97 6.50 -2.66
C GLY A 502 -11.09 5.81 -3.71
N PHE A 503 -10.21 6.57 -4.34
CA PHE A 503 -9.33 6.06 -5.40
C PHE A 503 -8.02 5.51 -4.84
N ILE A 504 -7.35 4.72 -5.68
CA ILE A 504 -6.04 4.11 -5.40
C ILE A 504 -4.98 5.21 -5.24
N THR A 505 -3.99 4.96 -4.39
CA THR A 505 -2.81 5.82 -4.24
C THR A 505 -1.76 5.53 -5.31
N PRO A 506 -1.11 6.57 -5.89
CA PRO A 506 -0.03 6.40 -6.86
C PRO A 506 1.17 5.61 -6.34
N LYS A 507 1.82 4.88 -7.23
CA LYS A 507 3.09 4.14 -7.07
C LYS A 507 3.07 2.97 -6.08
N VAL A 508 2.69 3.20 -4.83
CA VAL A 508 3.03 2.30 -3.71
C VAL A 508 1.91 1.37 -3.28
N GLY A 509 0.96 1.16 -4.10
CA GLY A 509 0.03 0.08 -3.86
C GLY A 509 -1.44 0.41 -4.09
N PRO A 510 -2.28 -0.62 -3.95
CA PRO A 510 -3.69 -0.57 -4.27
C PRO A 510 -4.57 -0.10 -3.11
N HIS A 511 -4.00 0.51 -2.07
CA HIS A 511 -4.80 0.96 -0.93
C HIS A 511 -5.68 2.16 -1.28
N LEU A 512 -6.83 2.22 -0.66
CA LEU A 512 -7.88 3.21 -0.90
C LEU A 512 -7.89 4.30 0.17
N THR A 513 -8.47 5.43 -0.17
CA THR A 513 -8.71 6.56 0.73
C THR A 513 -10.10 6.47 1.35
N TYR A 514 -10.29 6.94 2.60
CA TYR A 514 -11.54 6.85 3.34
C TYR A 514 -11.88 8.16 4.08
N GLY A 515 -13.09 8.27 4.61
CA GLY A 515 -13.51 9.38 5.48
C GLY A 515 -13.97 10.63 4.74
N PHE A 516 -14.00 10.65 3.43
CA PHE A 516 -14.56 11.76 2.64
C PHE A 516 -16.10 11.83 2.72
N THR A 517 -16.74 10.73 3.09
CA THR A 517 -18.19 10.64 3.33
C THR A 517 -18.46 9.70 4.50
N SER A 518 -19.63 9.86 5.12
CA SER A 518 -20.07 9.00 6.21
C SER A 518 -20.23 7.54 5.74
N GLY A 519 -19.91 6.62 6.61
CA GLY A 519 -20.20 5.20 6.46
C GLY A 519 -21.43 4.77 7.26
N MET A 520 -21.56 3.44 7.39
CA MET A 520 -22.64 2.80 8.15
C MET A 520 -22.05 1.93 9.26
N VAL A 521 -22.57 2.04 10.46
CA VAL A 521 -22.28 1.16 11.60
C VAL A 521 -23.59 0.54 12.06
N PHE A 522 -23.82 -0.71 11.68
CA PHE A 522 -25.06 -1.47 11.97
C PHE A 522 -26.34 -0.63 11.75
N GLY A 523 -26.48 -0.09 10.54
CA GLY A 523 -27.62 0.71 10.14
C GLY A 523 -27.59 2.18 10.59
N THR A 524 -26.62 2.60 11.41
CA THR A 524 -26.46 3.99 11.84
C THR A 524 -25.39 4.68 10.98
N LYS A 525 -25.72 5.82 10.38
CA LYS A 525 -24.78 6.65 9.63
C LYS A 525 -23.77 7.30 10.59
N ALA A 526 -22.47 7.17 10.32
CA ALA A 526 -21.43 7.74 11.17
C ALA A 526 -20.19 8.13 10.36
N ASP A 527 -19.55 9.21 10.78
CA ASP A 527 -18.30 9.70 10.19
C ASP A 527 -17.10 9.08 10.89
N LEU A 528 -16.11 8.63 10.12
CA LEU A 528 -14.83 8.21 10.71
C LEU A 528 -14.17 9.40 11.43
N ILE A 529 -13.65 9.14 12.60
CA ILE A 529 -12.86 10.09 13.38
C ILE A 529 -11.58 9.44 13.91
N MET A 530 -10.55 10.25 14.05
CA MET A 530 -9.29 9.89 14.71
C MET A 530 -8.86 11.06 15.61
N ARG A 531 -9.34 11.07 16.84
CA ARG A 531 -9.06 12.15 17.80
C ARG A 531 -7.93 11.70 18.73
N PRO A 532 -6.72 12.32 18.65
CA PRO A 532 -5.62 11.95 19.53
C PRO A 532 -6.01 12.05 21.02
N GLY A 533 -5.69 11.00 21.77
CA GLY A 533 -5.99 10.90 23.20
C GLY A 533 -7.42 10.55 23.57
N LEU A 534 -8.35 10.44 22.59
CA LEU A 534 -9.76 10.10 22.88
C LEU A 534 -9.92 8.70 23.52
N PHE A 535 -9.19 7.72 23.01
CA PHE A 535 -9.16 6.37 23.54
C PHE A 535 -7.73 5.91 23.80
N LYS A 536 -7.55 5.16 24.88
CA LYS A 536 -6.32 4.48 25.23
C LYS A 536 -6.62 3.01 25.51
N LEU A 537 -5.86 2.13 24.90
CA LEU A 537 -5.93 0.69 25.07
C LEU A 537 -4.58 0.19 25.60
N ASP A 538 -4.60 -0.79 26.50
CA ASP A 538 -3.41 -1.38 27.11
C ASP A 538 -2.90 -2.63 26.37
N ASN A 539 -3.71 -3.20 25.45
CA ASN A 539 -3.36 -4.41 24.71
C ASN A 539 -3.03 -4.10 23.24
N PRO A 540 -1.76 -4.30 22.80
CA PRO A 540 -1.34 -4.00 21.43
C PRO A 540 -1.90 -4.95 20.36
N TYR A 541 -2.53 -6.07 20.75
CA TYR A 541 -3.22 -6.96 19.82
C TYR A 541 -4.63 -6.48 19.45
N ILE A 542 -5.16 -5.51 20.20
CA ILE A 542 -6.47 -4.92 19.92
C ILE A 542 -6.28 -3.63 19.13
N GLU A 543 -6.73 -3.67 17.89
CA GLU A 543 -6.82 -2.50 17.02
C GLU A 543 -8.17 -1.80 17.19
N TYR A 544 -8.23 -0.51 16.87
CA TYR A 544 -9.52 0.17 16.84
C TYR A 544 -9.62 1.25 15.76
N MET A 545 -10.85 1.51 15.37
CA MET A 545 -11.27 2.70 14.64
C MET A 545 -12.47 3.33 15.35
N ALA A 546 -12.58 4.65 15.28
CA ALA A 546 -13.71 5.36 15.89
C ALA A 546 -14.58 6.03 14.84
N ALA A 547 -15.88 6.13 15.14
CA ALA A 547 -16.82 6.84 14.30
C ALA A 547 -17.81 7.65 15.13
N LEU A 548 -18.31 8.76 14.57
CA LEU A 548 -19.17 9.71 15.26
C LEU A 548 -20.45 9.94 14.49
N ASN A 549 -21.59 9.81 15.19
CA ASN A 549 -22.86 10.38 14.75
C ASN A 549 -23.22 11.54 15.70
N GLU A 550 -22.95 12.76 15.27
CA GLU A 550 -23.20 13.96 16.07
C GLU A 550 -24.69 14.19 16.34
N LYS A 551 -25.57 13.89 15.37
CA LYS A 551 -27.04 14.08 15.50
C LYS A 551 -27.62 13.20 16.60
N GLU A 552 -27.17 11.94 16.68
CA GLU A 552 -27.58 10.99 17.70
C GLU A 552 -26.70 11.05 18.96
N LYS A 553 -25.71 11.96 19.00
CA LYS A 553 -24.75 12.07 20.10
C LYS A 553 -24.13 10.71 20.46
N THR A 554 -23.62 10.03 19.46
CA THR A 554 -23.10 8.65 19.60
C THR A 554 -21.70 8.52 19.02
N VAL A 555 -20.80 8.00 19.82
CA VAL A 555 -19.48 7.54 19.36
C VAL A 555 -19.50 6.02 19.27
N PHE A 556 -19.00 5.48 18.17
CA PHE A 556 -18.75 4.06 17.99
C PHE A 556 -17.24 3.82 18.08
N LEU A 557 -16.82 2.98 19.03
CA LEU A 557 -15.46 2.46 19.10
C LEU A 557 -15.46 1.04 18.55
N ILE A 558 -14.92 0.85 17.37
CA ILE A 558 -14.90 -0.42 16.63
C ILE A 558 -13.58 -1.11 16.94
N LEU A 559 -13.63 -2.24 17.60
CA LEU A 559 -12.48 -2.99 18.12
C LEU A 559 -12.27 -4.27 17.33
N LEU A 560 -11.02 -4.57 17.01
CA LEU A 560 -10.58 -5.77 16.30
C LEU A 560 -9.51 -6.49 17.11
N ASN A 561 -9.68 -7.78 17.35
CA ASN A 561 -8.60 -8.62 17.83
C ASN A 561 -7.78 -9.15 16.63
N ASN A 562 -6.50 -8.81 16.54
CA ASN A 562 -5.60 -9.25 15.45
C ASN A 562 -4.74 -10.46 15.85
N ASP A 563 -5.15 -11.19 16.88
CA ASP A 563 -4.49 -12.41 17.35
C ASP A 563 -5.34 -13.65 17.08
N ASP A 564 -4.73 -14.81 17.03
CA ASP A 564 -5.39 -16.11 16.91
C ASP A 564 -5.85 -16.68 18.27
N GLU A 565 -5.62 -15.92 19.35
CA GLU A 565 -6.16 -16.18 20.69
C GLU A 565 -7.13 -15.08 21.12
N LYS A 566 -7.95 -15.41 22.14
CA LYS A 566 -8.84 -14.45 22.79
C LYS A 566 -8.01 -13.39 23.52
N GLN A 567 -8.31 -12.13 23.28
CA GLN A 567 -7.60 -10.99 23.88
C GLN A 567 -8.56 -10.12 24.72
N THR A 568 -8.04 -9.59 25.81
CA THR A 568 -8.76 -8.63 26.67
C THR A 568 -7.98 -7.33 26.73
N SER A 569 -8.67 -6.20 26.67
CA SER A 569 -8.07 -4.88 26.86
C SER A 569 -8.90 -4.03 27.80
N LEU A 570 -8.22 -3.27 28.65
CA LEU A 570 -8.78 -2.13 29.34
C LEU A 570 -8.81 -0.94 28.37
N ILE A 571 -9.98 -0.34 28.22
CA ILE A 571 -10.23 0.81 27.36
C ILE A 571 -10.55 2.00 28.25
N GLU A 572 -9.82 3.07 28.10
CA GLU A 572 -10.04 4.36 28.75
C GLU A 572 -10.49 5.39 27.71
N MET A 573 -11.46 6.26 28.06
CA MET A 573 -11.93 7.35 27.22
C MET A 573 -11.70 8.70 27.87
N ASP A 574 -10.89 9.58 27.25
CA ASP A 574 -10.84 10.99 27.64
C ASP A 574 -11.90 11.82 26.88
N THR A 575 -12.98 12.07 27.58
CA THR A 575 -14.13 12.81 27.02
C THR A 575 -13.86 14.24 26.60
N LYS A 576 -12.70 14.84 26.95
CA LYS A 576 -12.28 16.18 26.52
C LYS A 576 -11.71 16.19 25.09
N CYS A 577 -11.27 15.02 24.61
CA CYS A 577 -10.60 14.90 23.31
C CYS A 577 -11.59 14.74 22.13
N LEU A 578 -12.88 14.55 22.37
CA LEU A 578 -13.84 14.39 21.29
C LEU A 578 -14.08 15.71 20.53
N PHE A 579 -14.26 16.83 21.27
CA PHE A 579 -14.51 18.15 20.72
C PHE A 579 -13.55 19.19 21.36
N SER A 580 -12.39 19.37 20.81
CA SER A 580 -11.41 20.44 21.09
C SER A 580 -11.52 21.09 22.50
N GLY A 581 -11.35 20.30 23.57
CA GLY A 581 -11.36 20.77 24.97
C GLY A 581 -12.74 20.87 25.63
N LYS A 582 -13.83 20.61 24.89
CA LYS A 582 -15.17 20.57 25.49
C LYS A 582 -15.45 19.19 26.06
N LYS A 583 -15.51 19.11 27.40
CA LYS A 583 -15.85 17.85 28.08
C LYS A 583 -17.31 17.45 27.78
N ILE A 584 -17.48 16.21 27.27
CA ILE A 584 -18.80 15.58 27.17
C ILE A 584 -19.06 14.69 28.39
N ARG A 585 -20.32 14.36 28.63
CA ARG A 585 -20.70 13.40 29.65
C ARG A 585 -21.27 12.15 29.00
N VAL A 586 -20.64 11.00 29.23
CA VAL A 586 -21.16 9.71 28.80
C VAL A 586 -22.47 9.40 29.51
N LYS A 587 -23.49 8.97 28.77
CA LYS A 587 -24.81 8.64 29.26
C LYS A 587 -24.97 7.14 29.51
N ASN A 588 -24.66 6.34 28.51
CA ASN A 588 -24.69 4.88 28.58
C ASN A 588 -23.78 4.31 27.47
N VAL A 589 -23.36 3.07 27.68
CA VAL A 589 -22.55 2.31 26.74
C VAL A 589 -23.22 0.95 26.49
N ALA A 590 -23.19 0.52 25.25
CA ALA A 590 -23.60 -0.80 24.83
C ALA A 590 -22.52 -1.47 24.00
N SER A 591 -22.26 -2.73 24.24
CA SER A 591 -21.41 -3.57 23.40
C SER A 591 -22.26 -4.19 22.30
N LEU A 592 -21.80 -4.08 21.07
CA LEU A 592 -22.41 -4.71 19.89
C LEU A 592 -21.46 -5.81 19.41
N ASN A 593 -21.99 -7.01 19.17
CA ASN A 593 -21.22 -8.08 18.54
C ASN A 593 -21.09 -7.85 17.03
N ASN A 594 -20.45 -8.77 16.32
CA ASN A 594 -20.23 -8.70 14.88
C ASN A 594 -21.52 -8.74 14.01
N GLN A 595 -22.67 -9.00 14.62
CA GLN A 595 -24.00 -8.95 13.97
C GLN A 595 -24.80 -7.71 14.40
N GLY A 596 -24.24 -6.87 15.29
CA GLY A 596 -24.89 -5.66 15.79
C GLY A 596 -25.87 -5.91 16.95
N HIS A 597 -25.90 -7.13 17.54
CA HIS A 597 -26.69 -7.38 18.73
C HIS A 597 -26.08 -6.68 19.93
N SER A 598 -26.92 -5.97 20.69
CA SER A 598 -26.53 -5.04 21.74
C SER A 598 -26.69 -5.66 23.15
N THR A 599 -25.67 -5.46 23.98
CA THR A 599 -25.71 -5.76 25.44
C THR A 599 -25.24 -4.52 26.18
N LEU A 600 -25.90 -4.15 27.26
CA LEU A 600 -25.49 -3.03 28.13
C LEU A 600 -24.13 -3.34 28.77
N VAL A 601 -23.31 -2.32 28.91
CA VAL A 601 -21.99 -2.40 29.54
C VAL A 601 -21.97 -1.47 30.74
N ASP A 602 -21.50 -1.96 31.88
CA ASP A 602 -21.31 -1.18 33.08
C ASP A 602 -20.09 -0.24 32.96
N GLY A 603 -20.20 0.92 33.62
CA GLY A 603 -19.14 1.94 33.57
C GLY A 603 -19.39 3.00 32.52
N VAL A 604 -18.79 4.17 32.70
CA VAL A 604 -18.97 5.35 31.84
C VAL A 604 -17.67 5.91 31.24
N GLU A 605 -16.52 5.52 31.75
CA GLU A 605 -15.22 6.05 31.30
C GLU A 605 -14.19 4.95 31.02
N ASN A 606 -14.32 3.75 31.66
CA ASN A 606 -13.37 2.64 31.49
C ASN A 606 -14.13 1.34 31.29
N TRP A 607 -13.66 0.48 30.37
CA TRP A 607 -14.29 -0.80 30.03
C TRP A 607 -13.25 -1.89 29.83
N ASN A 608 -13.48 -3.05 30.47
CA ASN A 608 -12.77 -4.27 30.10
C ASN A 608 -13.55 -4.99 28.98
N VAL A 609 -12.92 -5.14 27.82
CA VAL A 609 -13.52 -5.79 26.67
C VAL A 609 -12.70 -6.99 26.27
N THR A 610 -13.36 -8.15 26.19
CA THR A 610 -12.76 -9.40 25.72
C THR A 610 -13.29 -9.70 24.32
N ILE A 611 -12.39 -10.00 23.39
CA ILE A 611 -12.70 -10.25 21.98
C ILE A 611 -12.10 -11.59 21.58
N ASP A 612 -12.90 -12.45 20.97
CA ASP A 612 -12.45 -13.75 20.48
C ASP A 612 -11.38 -13.60 19.40
N ALA A 613 -10.65 -14.67 19.10
CA ALA A 613 -9.61 -14.73 18.07
C ALA A 613 -10.14 -14.17 16.73
N TYR A 614 -9.40 -13.21 16.16
CA TYR A 614 -9.81 -12.48 14.96
C TYR A 614 -11.25 -11.94 15.00
N GLY A 615 -11.78 -11.69 16.19
CA GLY A 615 -13.13 -11.17 16.42
C GLY A 615 -13.25 -9.66 16.24
N LEU A 616 -14.51 -9.20 16.29
CA LEU A 616 -14.89 -7.78 16.26
C LEU A 616 -15.94 -7.52 17.33
N THR A 617 -15.78 -6.39 18.04
CA THR A 617 -16.76 -5.86 19.00
C THR A 617 -16.85 -4.34 18.82
N VAL A 618 -18.04 -3.76 19.01
CA VAL A 618 -18.21 -2.31 18.93
C VAL A 618 -18.78 -1.78 20.23
N LEU A 619 -18.14 -0.80 20.85
CA LEU A 619 -18.74 -0.03 21.93
C LEU A 619 -19.52 1.14 21.33
N LYS A 620 -20.85 1.14 21.54
CA LYS A 620 -21.76 2.24 21.21
C LYS A 620 -21.91 3.13 22.42
N ILE A 621 -21.27 4.30 22.40
CA ILE A 621 -21.15 5.23 23.51
C ILE A 621 -22.06 6.42 23.24
N LYS A 622 -23.15 6.56 24.01
CA LYS A 622 -24.03 7.73 23.96
C LYS A 622 -23.57 8.79 24.95
N TYR A 623 -23.58 10.06 24.52
CA TYR A 623 -23.18 11.21 25.35
C TYR A 623 -24.23 12.33 25.36
N LYS A 624 -24.03 13.29 26.30
CA LYS A 624 -24.86 14.51 26.42
C LYS A 624 -24.02 15.74 26.10
#